data_c1f5df42960a72cffa46c4728811ba5c
#
_entry.id   c1f5df42960a72cffa46c4728811ba5c
#
_cell.length_a   1.000
_cell.length_b   1.000
_cell.length_c   1.000
_cell.angle_alpha   90.00
_cell.angle_beta   90.00
_cell.angle_gamma   90.00
#
_symmetry.space_group_name_H-M   'P 1'
#
loop_
_entity.id
_entity.type
_entity.pdbx_description
1 polymer ?
#
loop_
_entity_poly.entity_id
_entity_poly.type
_entity_poly.pdbx_seq_one_letter_code
_entity_poly.pdbx_strand_id
1 'polypeptide(L)'
;MTEPLDLFETDAPDLETLRERAAGCTACELHHDTTGTVFGSGPPQARLVMVGEQPGDQEDRQGAPFVGPAGRLLDEALESAGIARDDAYVTNAVKHFNFRYQGKRRIHETPKAGHIKACRPWLDAELALVKPQVLLTLGATAGKALLGSSFRITAERGEPRPWNDLTLVPTIHPSAILRADPSRGQDRDEMMEGFVADLRRAGELLHA
;
A
#
# COMPACT_ATOMS: atom_id res chain seq x y z
N MET A 1 -11.09 35.68 9.21
CA MET A 1 -10.70 34.37 9.68
C MET A 1 -11.21 33.39 8.63
N THR A 2 -10.37 33.06 7.66
CA THR A 2 -10.66 32.00 6.67
C THR A 2 -10.59 30.68 7.42
N GLU A 3 -11.71 29.96 7.48
CA GLU A 3 -11.69 28.54 7.89
C GLU A 3 -10.61 27.81 7.11
N PRO A 4 -9.83 26.92 7.74
CA PRO A 4 -8.93 26.07 6.99
C PRO A 4 -9.80 25.33 5.97
N LEU A 5 -9.54 25.54 4.68
CA LEU A 5 -10.06 24.69 3.61
C LEU A 5 -9.88 23.25 4.08
N ASP A 6 -11.00 22.55 4.22
CA ASP A 6 -10.97 21.12 4.48
C ASP A 6 -10.33 20.49 3.24
N LEU A 7 -8.98 20.33 3.28
CA LEU A 7 -8.16 19.83 2.18
C LEU A 7 -8.51 18.37 1.83
N PHE A 8 -9.42 17.77 2.61
CA PHE A 8 -9.83 16.40 2.48
C PHE A 8 -11.36 16.30 2.46
N GLU A 9 -11.95 16.49 1.29
CA GLU A 9 -13.34 16.08 1.08
C GLU A 9 -13.39 14.52 0.99
N THR A 10 -13.11 13.87 2.11
CA THR A 10 -13.11 12.41 2.20
C THR A 10 -14.49 11.82 2.44
N ASP A 11 -15.50 12.63 2.71
CA ASP A 11 -16.90 12.20 2.82
C ASP A 11 -17.51 12.00 1.41
N ALA A 12 -17.05 10.95 0.75
CA ALA A 12 -17.47 10.55 -0.60
C ALA A 12 -18.47 9.39 -0.54
N PRO A 13 -19.47 9.34 -1.44
CA PRO A 13 -20.44 8.25 -1.46
C PRO A 13 -19.85 6.93 -1.98
N ASP A 14 -18.77 6.99 -2.77
CA ASP A 14 -18.14 5.85 -3.40
C ASP A 14 -16.65 6.13 -3.73
N LEU A 15 -15.95 5.06 -4.14
CA LEU A 15 -14.52 5.10 -4.47
C LEU A 15 -14.21 5.96 -5.71
N GLU A 16 -15.12 6.07 -6.66
CA GLU A 16 -14.90 6.87 -7.87
C GLU A 16 -14.90 8.36 -7.52
N THR A 17 -15.91 8.81 -6.79
CA THR A 17 -15.97 10.18 -6.28
C THR A 17 -14.76 10.50 -5.38
N LEU A 18 -14.36 9.56 -4.53
CA LEU A 18 -13.18 9.74 -3.68
C LEU A 18 -11.89 9.86 -4.49
N ARG A 19 -11.74 9.07 -5.55
CA ARG A 19 -10.60 9.13 -6.49
C ARG A 19 -10.54 10.48 -7.21
N GLU A 20 -11.67 10.97 -7.72
CA GLU A 20 -11.77 12.28 -8.39
C GLU A 20 -11.32 13.40 -7.46
N ARG A 21 -11.77 13.38 -6.21
CA ARG A 21 -11.36 14.37 -5.18
C ARG A 21 -9.87 14.25 -4.85
N ALA A 22 -9.35 13.04 -4.70
CA ALA A 22 -7.95 12.81 -4.43
C ALA A 22 -7.02 13.25 -5.57
N ALA A 23 -7.51 13.30 -6.83
CA ALA A 23 -6.72 13.72 -7.98
C ALA A 23 -6.17 15.15 -7.86
N GLY A 24 -6.87 16.03 -7.13
CA GLY A 24 -6.43 17.41 -6.85
C GLY A 24 -5.66 17.59 -5.54
N CYS A 25 -5.20 16.51 -4.89
CA CYS A 25 -4.59 16.60 -3.57
C CYS A 25 -3.26 17.36 -3.58
N THR A 26 -3.17 18.41 -2.76
CA THR A 26 -1.97 19.23 -2.53
C THR A 26 -1.54 19.25 -1.06
N ALA A 27 -1.93 18.26 -0.26
CA ALA A 27 -1.75 18.23 1.18
C ALA A 27 -0.28 18.06 1.64
N CYS A 28 0.64 17.70 0.75
CA CYS A 28 2.07 17.63 1.03
C CYS A 28 2.88 17.99 -0.22
N GLU A 29 4.17 18.30 -0.03
CA GLU A 29 5.07 18.75 -1.10
C GLU A 29 5.27 17.76 -2.26
N LEU A 30 4.94 16.48 -2.07
CA LEU A 30 5.14 15.46 -3.10
C LEU A 30 4.32 15.72 -4.38
N HIS A 31 3.21 16.46 -4.29
CA HIS A 31 2.39 16.77 -5.47
C HIS A 31 3.10 17.62 -6.52
N HIS A 32 4.16 18.37 -6.16
CA HIS A 32 4.83 19.28 -7.08
C HIS A 32 5.58 18.58 -8.22
N ASP A 33 6.22 17.43 -7.94
CA ASP A 33 7.14 16.77 -8.86
C ASP A 33 6.60 15.45 -9.43
N THR A 34 5.37 15.07 -9.07
CA THR A 34 4.72 13.83 -9.51
C THR A 34 3.71 14.07 -10.62
N THR A 35 3.36 13.01 -11.34
CA THR A 35 2.36 13.09 -12.43
C THR A 35 0.95 13.31 -11.88
N GLY A 36 0.67 12.83 -10.68
CA GLY A 36 -0.61 12.95 -9.99
C GLY A 36 -0.71 11.99 -8.81
N THR A 37 -1.90 11.87 -8.23
CA THR A 37 -2.17 10.86 -7.22
C THR A 37 -2.32 9.48 -7.85
N VAL A 38 -1.72 8.47 -7.24
CA VAL A 38 -1.97 7.07 -7.56
C VAL A 38 -2.93 6.53 -6.51
N PHE A 39 -4.20 6.49 -6.88
CA PHE A 39 -5.28 6.00 -6.03
C PHE A 39 -5.35 4.47 -6.04
N GLY A 40 -6.11 3.88 -5.10
CA GLY A 40 -6.28 2.44 -5.04
C GLY A 40 -7.05 1.86 -6.25
N SER A 41 -6.90 0.56 -6.47
CA SER A 41 -7.53 -0.16 -7.58
C SER A 41 -7.98 -1.56 -7.13
N GLY A 42 -9.14 -1.98 -7.61
CA GLY A 42 -9.78 -3.25 -7.31
C GLY A 42 -11.27 -3.11 -7.07
N PRO A 43 -11.97 -4.21 -6.74
CA PRO A 43 -13.41 -4.19 -6.48
C PRO A 43 -13.76 -3.30 -5.29
N PRO A 44 -14.84 -2.51 -5.37
CA PRO A 44 -15.26 -1.63 -4.28
C PRO A 44 -15.74 -2.39 -3.02
N GLN A 45 -16.01 -3.69 -3.16
CA GLN A 45 -16.44 -4.58 -2.07
C GLN A 45 -15.43 -5.70 -1.83
N ALA A 46 -14.14 -5.44 -2.11
CA ALA A 46 -13.08 -6.42 -1.90
C ALA A 46 -13.01 -6.82 -0.43
N ARG A 47 -13.03 -8.13 -0.16
CA ARG A 47 -12.86 -8.66 1.20
C ARG A 47 -11.41 -8.59 1.68
N LEU A 48 -10.45 -8.51 0.76
CA LEU A 48 -9.02 -8.33 1.00
C LEU A 48 -8.57 -6.97 0.48
N VAL A 49 -7.97 -6.16 1.35
CA VAL A 49 -7.26 -4.94 0.96
C VAL A 49 -5.77 -5.09 1.23
N MET A 50 -4.96 -4.72 0.26
CA MET A 50 -3.49 -4.70 0.40
C MET A 50 -2.99 -3.26 0.36
N VAL A 51 -2.23 -2.85 1.38
CA VAL A 51 -1.69 -1.51 1.52
C VAL A 51 -0.17 -1.54 1.41
N GLY A 52 0.37 -0.93 0.36
CA GLY A 52 1.80 -0.70 0.17
C GLY A 52 2.30 0.60 0.79
N GLU A 53 3.55 0.95 0.48
CA GLU A 53 4.21 2.15 0.99
C GLU A 53 3.77 3.41 0.22
N GLN A 54 4.12 3.48 -1.05
CA GLN A 54 3.87 4.58 -1.99
C GLN A 54 4.01 4.09 -3.44
N PRO A 55 3.54 4.86 -4.45
CA PRO A 55 3.79 4.55 -5.84
C PRO A 55 5.29 4.52 -6.17
N GLY A 56 5.69 3.72 -7.15
CA GLY A 56 6.98 3.79 -7.81
C GLY A 56 6.93 4.66 -9.08
N ASP A 57 8.03 4.69 -9.84
CA ASP A 57 8.14 5.47 -11.08
C ASP A 57 7.13 5.04 -12.15
N GLN A 58 6.87 3.74 -12.28
CA GLN A 58 5.89 3.23 -13.25
C GLN A 58 4.47 3.53 -12.81
N GLU A 59 4.17 3.35 -11.54
CA GLU A 59 2.88 3.65 -10.96
C GLU A 59 2.52 5.14 -11.10
N ASP A 60 3.48 6.03 -10.80
CA ASP A 60 3.29 7.48 -10.97
C ASP A 60 3.01 7.87 -12.42
N ARG A 61 3.70 7.24 -13.39
CA ARG A 61 3.48 7.51 -14.82
C ARG A 61 2.17 6.96 -15.36
N GLN A 62 1.69 5.84 -14.82
CA GLN A 62 0.50 5.14 -15.30
C GLN A 62 -0.75 5.48 -14.50
N GLY A 63 -0.61 6.13 -13.33
CA GLY A 63 -1.71 6.47 -12.45
C GLY A 63 -2.38 5.25 -11.78
N ALA A 64 -1.71 4.08 -11.75
CA ALA A 64 -2.26 2.85 -11.21
C ALA A 64 -1.29 2.18 -10.22
N PRO A 65 -1.77 1.63 -9.08
CA PRO A 65 -0.92 1.02 -8.08
C PRO A 65 -0.44 -0.37 -8.51
N PHE A 66 0.79 -0.72 -8.12
CA PHE A 66 1.36 -2.06 -8.33
C PHE A 66 1.43 -2.52 -9.80
N VAL A 67 1.75 -1.63 -10.73
CA VAL A 67 1.96 -1.95 -12.16
C VAL A 67 3.43 -2.19 -12.53
N GLY A 68 4.35 -1.83 -11.65
CA GLY A 68 5.79 -1.98 -11.82
C GLY A 68 6.31 -3.37 -11.40
N PRO A 69 7.64 -3.52 -11.25
CA PRO A 69 8.27 -4.81 -10.91
C PRO A 69 7.79 -5.41 -9.60
N ALA A 70 7.52 -4.59 -8.58
CA ALA A 70 6.99 -5.05 -7.30
C ALA A 70 5.55 -5.57 -7.44
N GLY A 71 4.75 -4.96 -8.32
CA GLY A 71 3.39 -5.42 -8.63
C GLY A 71 3.39 -6.77 -9.33
N ARG A 72 4.25 -6.97 -10.33
CA ARG A 72 4.37 -8.28 -11.02
C ARG A 72 4.75 -9.40 -10.05
N LEU A 73 5.70 -9.14 -9.14
CA LEU A 73 6.06 -10.13 -8.12
C LEU A 73 4.90 -10.38 -7.13
N LEU A 74 4.12 -9.35 -6.81
CA LEU A 74 2.90 -9.50 -6.01
C LEU A 74 1.90 -10.39 -6.73
N ASP A 75 1.69 -10.20 -8.04
CA ASP A 75 0.76 -11.00 -8.84
C ASP A 75 1.18 -12.47 -8.88
N GLU A 76 2.49 -12.77 -9.09
CA GLU A 76 3.07 -14.12 -9.02
C GLU A 76 2.84 -14.78 -7.65
N ALA A 77 3.00 -14.00 -6.57
CA ALA A 77 2.81 -14.50 -5.21
C ALA A 77 1.33 -14.76 -4.89
N LEU A 78 0.43 -13.90 -5.35
CA LEU A 78 -1.03 -14.08 -5.20
C LEU A 78 -1.51 -15.32 -5.93
N GLU A 79 -1.07 -15.54 -7.18
CA GLU A 79 -1.36 -16.76 -7.93
C GLU A 79 -0.88 -18.00 -7.17
N SER A 80 0.37 -17.98 -6.66
CA SER A 80 0.94 -19.07 -5.87
C SER A 80 0.20 -19.29 -4.53
N ALA A 81 -0.42 -18.26 -3.99
CA ALA A 81 -1.24 -18.33 -2.78
C ALA A 81 -2.71 -18.74 -3.05
N GLY A 82 -3.12 -18.84 -4.32
CA GLY A 82 -4.50 -19.16 -4.70
C GLY A 82 -5.48 -17.98 -4.52
N ILE A 83 -4.97 -16.75 -4.55
CA ILE A 83 -5.78 -15.53 -4.43
C ILE A 83 -5.84 -14.86 -5.81
N ALA A 84 -7.05 -14.66 -6.34
CA ALA A 84 -7.21 -13.92 -7.59
C ALA A 84 -6.90 -12.43 -7.36
N ARG A 85 -6.05 -11.86 -8.22
CA ARG A 85 -5.66 -10.44 -8.13
C ARG A 85 -6.88 -9.51 -8.23
N ASP A 86 -7.85 -9.90 -9.04
CA ASP A 86 -9.07 -9.14 -9.30
C ASP A 86 -10.08 -9.18 -8.13
N ASP A 87 -9.89 -10.06 -7.14
CA ASP A 87 -10.71 -10.12 -5.93
C ASP A 87 -10.17 -9.22 -4.81
N ALA A 88 -8.98 -8.65 -4.99
CA ALA A 88 -8.31 -7.82 -3.99
C ALA A 88 -8.28 -6.34 -4.41
N TYR A 89 -8.49 -5.45 -3.44
CA TYR A 89 -8.24 -4.03 -3.60
C TYR A 89 -6.81 -3.70 -3.15
N VAL A 90 -6.05 -3.00 -3.97
CA VAL A 90 -4.68 -2.58 -3.65
C VAL A 90 -4.56 -1.08 -3.62
N THR A 91 -3.83 -0.59 -2.64
CA THR A 91 -3.55 0.83 -2.47
C THR A 91 -2.20 1.04 -1.78
N ASN A 92 -1.86 2.28 -1.48
CA ASN A 92 -0.65 2.67 -0.76
C ASN A 92 -0.97 3.62 0.39
N ALA A 93 -0.12 3.63 1.41
CA ALA A 93 -0.19 4.57 2.52
C ALA A 93 0.03 6.02 2.07
N VAL A 94 0.84 6.24 1.04
CA VAL A 94 1.09 7.55 0.42
C VAL A 94 0.68 7.49 -1.06
N LYS A 95 -0.03 8.53 -1.54
CA LYS A 95 -0.60 8.54 -2.89
C LYS A 95 0.31 9.17 -3.96
N HIS A 96 1.39 9.81 -3.56
CA HIS A 96 2.37 10.41 -4.47
C HIS A 96 3.72 9.74 -4.34
N PHE A 97 4.51 9.74 -5.43
CA PHE A 97 5.83 9.13 -5.47
C PHE A 97 6.89 10.05 -4.82
N ASN A 98 7.44 9.65 -3.69
CA ASN A 98 8.60 10.33 -3.10
C ASN A 98 9.89 9.85 -3.76
N PHE A 99 10.61 10.73 -4.42
CA PHE A 99 11.84 10.40 -5.14
C PHE A 99 12.85 11.55 -5.13
N ARG A 100 14.07 11.23 -5.49
CA ARG A 100 15.11 12.22 -5.84
C ARG A 100 15.63 11.94 -7.25
N TYR A 101 16.13 12.95 -7.91
CA TYR A 101 16.82 12.77 -9.18
C TYR A 101 18.25 12.28 -8.99
N GLN A 102 18.66 11.30 -9.79
CA GLN A 102 20.04 10.91 -9.99
C GLN A 102 20.31 10.92 -11.51
N GLY A 103 20.89 12.01 -12.00
CA GLY A 103 20.89 12.29 -13.43
C GLY A 103 19.46 12.45 -13.95
N LYS A 104 19.08 11.64 -14.97
CA LYS A 104 17.72 11.65 -15.54
C LYS A 104 16.77 10.63 -14.86
N ARG A 105 17.26 9.84 -13.90
CA ARG A 105 16.48 8.79 -13.25
C ARG A 105 15.84 9.31 -11.97
N ARG A 106 14.58 8.97 -11.76
CA ARG A 106 13.88 9.17 -10.48
C ARG A 106 14.16 7.96 -9.60
N ILE A 107 14.83 8.20 -8.47
CA ILE A 107 15.20 7.16 -7.50
C ILE A 107 14.29 7.27 -6.30
N HIS A 108 13.61 6.18 -5.99
CA HIS A 108 12.71 6.05 -4.85
C HIS A 108 13.39 6.46 -3.53
N GLU A 109 12.68 7.25 -2.74
CA GLU A 109 13.01 7.58 -1.36
C GLU A 109 11.83 7.22 -0.45
N THR A 110 12.12 6.68 0.74
CA THR A 110 11.09 6.34 1.70
C THR A 110 10.30 7.58 2.12
N PRO A 111 8.95 7.54 2.15
CA PRO A 111 8.14 8.66 2.60
C PRO A 111 8.44 9.03 4.05
N LYS A 112 8.47 10.33 4.32
CA LYS A 112 8.59 10.87 5.68
C LYS A 112 7.28 10.67 6.46
N ALA A 113 7.36 10.71 7.78
CA ALA A 113 6.18 10.64 8.64
C ALA A 113 5.13 11.72 8.33
N GLY A 114 5.57 12.92 7.90
CA GLY A 114 4.69 14.00 7.45
C GLY A 114 3.87 13.63 6.21
N HIS A 115 4.47 12.93 5.23
CA HIS A 115 3.77 12.47 4.03
C HIS A 115 2.70 11.43 4.37
N ILE A 116 3.05 10.46 5.24
CA ILE A 116 2.11 9.43 5.71
C ILE A 116 0.93 10.09 6.44
N LYS A 117 1.21 11.05 7.34
CA LYS A 117 0.16 11.78 8.07
C LYS A 117 -0.75 12.57 7.12
N ALA A 118 -0.18 13.25 6.12
CA ALA A 118 -0.94 14.02 5.14
C ALA A 118 -1.80 13.13 4.24
N CYS A 119 -1.36 11.92 3.89
CA CYS A 119 -2.12 10.97 3.07
C CYS A 119 -3.10 10.10 3.85
N ARG A 120 -2.99 10.05 5.18
CA ARG A 120 -3.81 9.17 6.03
C ARG A 120 -5.32 9.33 5.82
N PRO A 121 -5.89 10.55 5.70
CA PRO A 121 -7.33 10.71 5.46
C PRO A 121 -7.83 9.99 4.20
N TRP A 122 -7.06 9.99 3.12
CA TRP A 122 -7.41 9.26 1.90
C TRP A 122 -7.44 7.75 2.10
N LEU A 123 -6.43 7.19 2.79
CA LEU A 123 -6.38 5.76 3.09
C LEU A 123 -7.54 5.35 3.99
N ASP A 124 -7.85 6.13 5.03
CA ASP A 124 -8.95 5.84 5.94
C ASP A 124 -10.31 5.87 5.21
N ALA A 125 -10.51 6.81 4.28
CA ALA A 125 -11.71 6.87 3.46
C ALA A 125 -11.83 5.69 2.49
N GLU A 126 -10.74 5.25 1.85
CA GLU A 126 -10.74 4.03 1.04
C GLU A 126 -11.17 2.82 1.87
N LEU A 127 -10.57 2.64 3.04
CA LEU A 127 -10.89 1.51 3.93
C LEU A 127 -12.34 1.56 4.44
N ALA A 128 -12.86 2.77 4.73
CA ALA A 128 -14.25 2.96 5.16
C ALA A 128 -15.27 2.65 4.05
N LEU A 129 -14.92 2.89 2.78
CA LEU A 129 -15.77 2.56 1.63
C LEU A 129 -15.69 1.09 1.23
N VAL A 130 -14.49 0.50 1.20
CA VAL A 130 -14.29 -0.91 0.81
C VAL A 130 -14.79 -1.86 1.89
N LYS A 131 -14.57 -1.54 3.18
CA LYS A 131 -14.96 -2.37 4.35
C LYS A 131 -14.43 -3.80 4.27
N PRO A 132 -13.12 -4.01 4.15
CA PRO A 132 -12.57 -5.34 4.00
C PRO A 132 -12.73 -6.16 5.28
N GLN A 133 -12.62 -7.48 5.17
CA GLN A 133 -12.51 -8.40 6.30
C GLN A 133 -11.04 -8.55 6.73
N VAL A 134 -10.14 -8.58 5.74
CA VAL A 134 -8.71 -8.74 5.95
C VAL A 134 -7.95 -7.58 5.32
N LEU A 135 -7.02 -7.03 6.08
CA LEU A 135 -6.11 -5.96 5.67
C LEU A 135 -4.67 -6.48 5.70
N LEU A 136 -4.02 -6.52 4.57
CA LEU A 136 -2.63 -6.93 4.46
C LEU A 136 -1.74 -5.69 4.30
N THR A 137 -0.75 -5.48 5.19
CA THR A 137 0.23 -4.42 5.02
C THR A 137 1.50 -4.95 4.37
N LEU A 138 1.91 -4.32 3.26
CA LEU A 138 3.10 -4.67 2.50
C LEU A 138 4.27 -3.77 2.92
N GLY A 139 5.10 -4.28 3.83
CA GLY A 139 6.30 -3.62 4.29
C GLY A 139 6.14 -2.75 5.54
N ALA A 140 7.28 -2.27 6.04
CA ALA A 140 7.35 -1.56 7.31
C ALA A 140 6.62 -0.20 7.30
N THR A 141 6.63 0.51 6.19
CA THR A 141 6.00 1.84 6.09
C THR A 141 4.48 1.73 6.15
N ALA A 142 3.88 0.81 5.41
CA ALA A 142 2.45 0.53 5.47
C ALA A 142 2.03 0.05 6.86
N GLY A 143 2.81 -0.86 7.46
CA GLY A 143 2.56 -1.31 8.83
C GLY A 143 2.61 -0.15 9.84
N LYS A 144 3.62 0.73 9.77
CA LYS A 144 3.70 1.90 10.66
C LYS A 144 2.59 2.91 10.42
N ALA A 145 2.12 3.06 9.19
CA ALA A 145 1.02 3.96 8.87
C ALA A 145 -0.28 3.56 9.60
N LEU A 146 -0.51 2.27 9.82
CA LEU A 146 -1.73 1.73 10.41
C LEU A 146 -1.57 1.33 11.89
N LEU A 147 -0.41 0.76 12.25
CA LEU A 147 -0.14 0.21 13.59
C LEU A 147 0.68 1.15 14.49
N GLY A 148 1.16 2.26 13.93
CA GLY A 148 1.97 3.23 14.67
C GLY A 148 3.48 3.01 14.57
N SER A 149 4.25 3.98 15.09
CA SER A 149 5.71 4.05 14.93
C SER A 149 6.49 2.93 15.62
N SER A 150 5.90 2.27 16.61
CA SER A 150 6.49 1.13 17.33
C SER A 150 6.50 -0.17 16.52
N PHE A 151 5.69 -0.27 15.47
CA PHE A 151 5.61 -1.47 14.62
C PHE A 151 6.97 -1.85 14.02
N ARG A 152 7.28 -3.18 14.08
CA ARG A 152 8.52 -3.76 13.58
C ARG A 152 8.23 -4.98 12.71
N ILE A 153 8.36 -4.82 11.41
CA ILE A 153 8.07 -5.90 10.43
C ILE A 153 8.85 -7.19 10.69
N THR A 154 10.08 -7.09 11.17
CA THR A 154 10.93 -8.26 11.46
C THR A 154 10.46 -9.09 12.65
N ALA A 155 9.68 -8.52 13.55
CA ALA A 155 9.14 -9.19 14.72
C ALA A 155 7.66 -9.58 14.58
N GLU A 156 6.94 -8.94 13.66
CA GLU A 156 5.48 -8.99 13.63
C GLU A 156 4.92 -9.53 12.30
N ARG A 157 5.82 -9.90 11.37
CA ARG A 157 5.46 -10.44 10.06
C ARG A 157 4.65 -11.74 10.19
N GLY A 158 3.60 -11.87 9.37
CA GLY A 158 2.79 -13.07 9.24
C GLY A 158 1.83 -13.33 10.40
N GLU A 159 1.85 -12.51 11.47
CA GLU A 159 1.00 -12.69 12.64
C GLU A 159 -0.31 -11.90 12.50
N PRO A 160 -1.46 -12.57 12.31
CA PRO A 160 -2.75 -11.92 12.28
C PRO A 160 -3.09 -11.25 13.61
N ARG A 161 -3.69 -10.06 13.54
CA ARG A 161 -4.12 -9.34 14.73
C ARG A 161 -5.42 -8.59 14.49
N PRO A 162 -6.27 -8.43 15.51
CA PRO A 162 -7.40 -7.52 15.43
C PRO A 162 -6.94 -6.08 15.18
N TRP A 163 -7.60 -5.40 14.27
CA TRP A 163 -7.41 -3.97 14.00
C TRP A 163 -8.74 -3.34 13.60
N ASN A 164 -9.31 -2.49 14.48
CA ASN A 164 -10.72 -2.07 14.39
C ASN A 164 -11.64 -3.30 14.25
N ASP A 165 -12.53 -3.30 13.26
CA ASP A 165 -13.50 -4.38 13.01
C ASP A 165 -12.99 -5.43 12.00
N LEU A 166 -11.69 -5.47 11.71
CA LEU A 166 -11.09 -6.38 10.73
C LEU A 166 -9.83 -7.08 11.28
N THR A 167 -9.31 -8.04 10.53
CA THR A 167 -8.03 -8.69 10.84
C THR A 167 -6.93 -8.11 9.97
N LEU A 168 -5.85 -7.63 10.59
CA LEU A 168 -4.66 -7.12 9.91
C LEU A 168 -3.54 -8.16 9.94
N VAL A 169 -2.93 -8.41 8.77
CA VAL A 169 -1.77 -9.29 8.60
C VAL A 169 -0.61 -8.48 8.03
N PRO A 170 0.50 -8.29 8.75
CA PRO A 170 1.67 -7.62 8.21
C PRO A 170 2.56 -8.60 7.44
N THR A 171 3.07 -8.19 6.28
CA THR A 171 4.08 -8.94 5.53
C THR A 171 5.14 -8.03 4.93
N ILE A 172 6.18 -8.61 4.33
CA ILE A 172 7.25 -7.85 3.66
C ILE A 172 6.72 -7.17 2.40
N HIS A 173 7.37 -6.09 1.96
CA HIS A 173 7.06 -5.48 0.67
C HIS A 173 7.69 -6.30 -0.47
N PRO A 174 7.00 -6.57 -1.60
CA PRO A 174 7.57 -7.32 -2.73
C PRO A 174 8.90 -6.77 -3.22
N SER A 175 9.12 -5.46 -3.18
CA SER A 175 10.40 -4.85 -3.54
C SER A 175 11.58 -5.27 -2.64
N ALA A 176 11.34 -5.80 -1.43
CA ALA A 176 12.40 -6.35 -0.59
C ALA A 176 12.94 -7.64 -1.20
N ILE A 177 12.07 -8.50 -1.74
CA ILE A 177 12.44 -9.74 -2.45
C ILE A 177 13.24 -9.41 -3.72
N LEU A 178 12.81 -8.39 -4.48
CA LEU A 178 13.55 -7.94 -5.68
C LEU A 178 14.97 -7.42 -5.36
N ARG A 179 15.20 -6.94 -4.15
CA ARG A 179 16.49 -6.43 -3.68
C ARG A 179 17.22 -7.39 -2.75
N ALA A 180 16.79 -8.67 -2.68
CA ALA A 180 17.44 -9.67 -1.86
C ALA A 180 18.94 -9.76 -2.20
N ASP A 181 19.77 -9.72 -1.17
CA ASP A 181 21.23 -9.71 -1.29
C ASP A 181 21.79 -10.94 -0.55
N PRO A 182 22.26 -11.97 -1.29
CA PRO A 182 22.82 -13.17 -0.67
C PRO A 182 24.02 -12.89 0.25
N SER A 183 24.78 -11.81 0.00
CA SER A 183 25.91 -11.43 0.86
C SER A 183 25.47 -11.00 2.28
N ARG A 184 24.18 -10.67 2.43
CA ARG A 184 23.51 -10.32 3.70
C ARG A 184 22.70 -11.46 4.28
N GLY A 185 22.85 -12.67 3.76
CA GLY A 185 22.08 -13.85 4.18
C GLY A 185 20.60 -13.79 3.74
N GLN A 186 20.29 -13.06 2.68
CA GLN A 186 18.94 -12.96 2.14
C GLN A 186 18.82 -13.87 0.91
N ASP A 187 18.11 -14.98 1.08
CA ASP A 187 17.75 -15.87 -0.03
C ASP A 187 16.42 -15.41 -0.64
N ARG A 188 16.43 -15.20 -1.96
CA ARG A 188 15.25 -14.70 -2.67
C ARG A 188 14.10 -15.70 -2.68
N ASP A 189 14.42 -16.97 -2.84
CA ASP A 189 13.41 -18.03 -2.95
C ASP A 189 12.78 -18.26 -1.57
N GLU A 190 13.58 -18.31 -0.50
CA GLU A 190 13.09 -18.39 0.88
C GLU A 190 12.21 -17.16 1.24
N MET A 191 12.62 -15.96 0.83
CA MET A 191 11.82 -14.76 1.04
C MET A 191 10.49 -14.81 0.28
N MET A 192 10.48 -15.36 -0.93
CA MET A 192 9.27 -15.54 -1.75
C MET A 192 8.34 -16.58 -1.13
N GLU A 193 8.86 -17.73 -0.72
CA GLU A 193 8.09 -18.78 -0.04
C GLU A 193 7.40 -18.24 1.22
N GLY A 194 8.14 -17.51 2.06
CA GLY A 194 7.58 -16.89 3.24
C GLY A 194 6.55 -15.81 2.91
N PHE A 195 6.73 -15.05 1.82
CA PHE A 195 5.76 -14.06 1.37
C PHE A 195 4.44 -14.72 0.91
N VAL A 196 4.55 -15.82 0.13
CA VAL A 196 3.39 -16.63 -0.29
C VAL A 196 2.67 -17.24 0.92
N ALA A 197 3.42 -17.70 1.93
CA ALA A 197 2.81 -18.23 3.15
C ALA A 197 1.99 -17.18 3.91
N ASP A 198 2.49 -15.94 4.00
CA ASP A 198 1.75 -14.83 4.63
C ASP A 198 0.46 -14.50 3.84
N LEU A 199 0.53 -14.53 2.50
CA LEU A 199 -0.64 -14.31 1.63
C LEU A 199 -1.68 -15.43 1.80
N ARG A 200 -1.26 -16.71 1.84
CA ARG A 200 -2.17 -17.84 2.10
C ARG A 200 -2.88 -17.68 3.44
N ARG A 201 -2.15 -17.30 4.49
CA ARG A 201 -2.75 -17.04 5.80
C ARG A 201 -3.81 -15.94 5.73
N ALA A 202 -3.56 -14.86 4.98
CA ALA A 202 -4.57 -13.81 4.76
C ALA A 202 -5.78 -14.36 3.98
N GLY A 203 -5.56 -15.21 2.98
CA GLY A 203 -6.62 -15.88 2.22
C GLY A 203 -7.49 -16.81 3.07
N GLU A 204 -6.88 -17.60 3.96
CA GLU A 204 -7.59 -18.49 4.89
C GLU A 204 -8.55 -17.73 5.80
N LEU A 205 -8.15 -16.53 6.26
CA LEU A 205 -8.98 -15.66 7.10
C LEU A 205 -10.24 -15.12 6.38
N LEU A 206 -10.26 -15.14 5.05
CA LEU A 206 -11.45 -14.77 4.28
C LEU A 206 -12.54 -15.86 4.29
N HIS A 207 -12.19 -17.08 4.70
CA HIS A 207 -13.05 -18.24 4.71
C HIS A 207 -13.38 -18.75 6.13
N ALA A 208 -12.79 -18.10 7.14
CA ALA A 208 -13.08 -18.37 8.56
C ALA A 208 -14.29 -17.56 9.03
#